data_1a04b5a4c8bf152fe14f58a9f28d74ba
#
_entry.id   1a04b5a4c8bf152fe14f58a9f28d74ba
#
_cell.length_a   1.000
_cell.length_b   1.000
_cell.length_c   1.000
_cell.angle_alpha   90.00
_cell.angle_beta   90.00
_cell.angle_gamma   90.00
#
_symmetry.space_group_name_H-M   'P 1'
#
loop_
_entity.id
_entity.type
_entity.pdbx_description
1 polymer ?
#
loop_
_entity_poly.entity_id
_entity_poly.type
_entity_poly.pdbx_seq_one_letter_code
_entity_poly.pdbx_strand_id
1 'polypeptide(L)'
;MADSALAARLGRAPTDGEAAAYRATRAARKSTGEPRAKRRRPAPAPAPAPEPPPPPPRPTEAGPTTLVLFYAYRPTKASDRETTKAVAACHAAMRKHGVTGRLRIAREGYNATITSTYEGARAFCDDLSTIDAATFDGSVDFKYVDHLPSSHLMRGAKCWKVAEIVTYGMAEEDAPLHKGASHLSPQQFHEALEDPSAVVIDVRNANETLIGRFAPPGGAEYIDPRMRRSTEFPEWVRRNKSKLEGKKVLMYCTGGVRCERASAFLTQEGIRPHGQLEGGIHRYLETYKDEGGHWVGKNYVFDRRFAHGADKHDVVSKCGVCLEPWDRYQAGAKCPSCSMEVLVCRACQRAKAASPKCHLCT
;
A
#
# COMPACT_ATOMS: atom_id res chain seq x y z
N MET A 1 15.11 33.80 9.13
CA MET A 1 15.65 32.66 9.88
C MET A 1 14.66 31.48 9.98
N ALA A 2 13.35 31.66 10.18
CA ALA A 2 12.38 30.55 10.21
C ALA A 2 12.17 29.92 8.81
N ASP A 3 12.11 30.75 7.79
CA ASP A 3 11.86 30.31 6.40
C ASP A 3 13.08 29.60 5.78
N SER A 4 14.29 29.99 6.20
CA SER A 4 15.55 29.34 5.83
C SER A 4 15.65 27.91 6.40
N ALA A 5 15.16 27.68 7.61
CA ALA A 5 15.12 26.35 8.22
C ALA A 5 14.07 25.44 7.56
N LEU A 6 12.96 26.01 7.10
CA LEU A 6 11.95 25.27 6.34
C LEU A 6 12.44 24.94 4.93
N ALA A 7 13.10 25.88 4.25
CA ALA A 7 13.68 25.65 2.93
C ALA A 7 14.74 24.53 2.95
N ALA A 8 15.61 24.52 3.97
CA ALA A 8 16.60 23.46 4.16
C ALA A 8 15.94 22.07 4.37
N ARG A 9 14.77 22.02 5.02
CA ARG A 9 14.00 20.79 5.23
C ARG A 9 13.25 20.30 3.98
N LEU A 10 12.83 21.23 3.12
CA LEU A 10 12.09 20.92 1.90
C LEU A 10 12.99 20.62 0.70
N GLY A 11 14.26 21.02 0.75
CA GLY A 11 15.18 20.97 -0.39
C GLY A 11 14.80 21.92 -1.55
N ARG A 12 13.83 22.83 -1.31
CA ARG A 12 13.35 23.87 -2.24
C ARG A 12 12.80 25.06 -1.47
N ALA A 13 12.57 26.17 -2.15
CA ALA A 13 11.88 27.31 -1.54
C ALA A 13 10.43 26.93 -1.12
N PRO A 14 10.02 27.22 0.13
CA PRO A 14 8.66 27.00 0.59
C PRO A 14 7.67 27.96 -0.09
N THR A 15 6.45 27.52 -0.31
CA THR A 15 5.35 28.41 -0.71
C THR A 15 4.93 29.30 0.47
N ASP A 16 4.27 30.41 0.20
CA ASP A 16 3.79 31.33 1.25
C ASP A 16 2.88 30.64 2.28
N GLY A 17 2.05 29.68 1.84
CA GLY A 17 1.20 28.89 2.70
C GLY A 17 1.97 27.93 3.62
N GLU A 18 3.01 27.28 3.11
CA GLU A 18 3.89 26.39 3.89
C GLU A 18 4.68 27.17 4.93
N ALA A 19 5.20 28.34 4.54
CA ALA A 19 5.93 29.24 5.42
C ALA A 19 5.02 29.80 6.53
N ALA A 20 3.79 30.18 6.21
CA ALA A 20 2.81 30.67 7.18
C ALA A 20 2.41 29.58 8.19
N ALA A 21 2.12 28.38 7.74
CA ALA A 21 1.78 27.22 8.61
C ALA A 21 2.94 26.86 9.53
N TYR A 22 4.17 26.86 9.02
CA TYR A 22 5.36 26.59 9.81
C TYR A 22 5.61 27.66 10.87
N ARG A 23 5.44 28.96 10.54
CA ARG A 23 5.54 30.08 11.50
C ARG A 23 4.47 29.99 12.58
N ALA A 24 3.20 29.65 12.23
CA ALA A 24 2.11 29.49 13.18
C ALA A 24 2.38 28.35 14.17
N THR A 25 2.87 27.21 13.70
CA THR A 25 3.23 26.08 14.56
C THR A 25 4.38 26.41 15.52
N ARG A 26 5.34 27.21 15.07
CA ARG A 26 6.46 27.66 15.89
C ARG A 26 6.06 28.76 16.89
N ALA A 27 5.12 29.60 16.54
CA ALA A 27 4.55 30.61 17.44
C ALA A 27 3.72 29.96 18.56
N ALA A 28 2.91 28.94 18.23
CA ALA A 28 2.16 28.16 19.21
C ALA A 28 3.07 27.45 20.23
N ARG A 29 4.28 27.03 19.83
CA ARG A 29 5.30 26.47 20.74
C ARG A 29 5.96 27.53 21.63
N LYS A 30 5.94 28.81 21.26
CA LYS A 30 6.51 29.92 22.06
C LYS A 30 5.50 30.54 23.03
N SER A 31 4.19 30.34 22.82
CA SER A 31 3.12 30.95 23.64
C SER A 31 2.75 30.15 24.88
N THR A 32 3.34 28.98 25.14
CA THR A 32 3.30 28.32 26.45
C THR A 32 4.37 28.95 27.33
N GLY A 33 4.11 30.19 27.75
CA GLY A 33 5.04 31.01 28.51
C GLY A 33 5.29 30.45 29.90
N GLU A 34 6.54 30.11 30.16
CA GLU A 34 7.06 30.07 31.53
C GLU A 34 7.65 31.45 31.88
N PRO A 35 7.44 31.96 33.13
CA PRO A 35 7.94 33.27 33.54
C PRO A 35 9.46 33.25 33.72
N ARG A 36 10.09 34.33 33.28
CA ARG A 36 11.52 34.60 33.38
C ARG A 36 11.99 34.55 34.83
N ALA A 37 12.63 33.43 35.22
CA ALA A 37 13.30 33.31 36.53
C ALA A 37 14.61 34.06 36.56
N LYS A 38 14.87 34.75 37.68
CA LYS A 38 16.04 35.58 37.99
C LYS A 38 17.35 34.76 37.89
N ARG A 39 18.39 35.36 37.34
CA ARG A 39 19.77 34.83 37.26
C ARG A 39 20.23 34.29 38.61
N ARG A 40 20.36 32.98 38.75
CA ARG A 40 21.12 32.30 39.79
C ARG A 40 22.44 31.77 39.16
N ARG A 41 23.48 31.70 39.99
CA ARG A 41 24.83 31.18 39.67
C ARG A 41 24.77 29.84 38.98
N PRO A 42 25.69 29.51 38.06
CA PRO A 42 25.69 28.20 37.40
C PRO A 42 25.83 27.08 38.41
N ALA A 43 24.85 26.20 38.39
CA ALA A 43 24.91 24.90 39.08
C ALA A 43 25.92 23.97 38.35
N PRO A 44 26.52 23.00 39.03
CA PRO A 44 27.39 22.03 38.39
C PRO A 44 26.65 21.32 37.26
N ALA A 45 27.38 20.98 36.18
CA ALA A 45 26.84 20.32 35.02
C ALA A 45 25.95 19.11 35.43
N PRO A 46 24.73 18.98 34.90
CA PRO A 46 23.93 17.81 35.20
C PRO A 46 24.66 16.54 34.72
N ALA A 47 24.57 15.51 35.53
CA ALA A 47 24.99 14.18 35.13
C ALA A 47 24.40 13.82 33.76
N PRO A 48 25.11 13.07 32.89
CA PRO A 48 24.57 12.66 31.62
C PRO A 48 23.18 12.06 31.82
N ALA A 49 22.22 12.47 31.01
CA ALA A 49 20.86 11.95 31.05
C ALA A 49 20.94 10.43 30.99
N PRO A 50 20.17 9.70 31.80
CA PRO A 50 20.13 8.24 31.69
C PRO A 50 19.81 7.88 30.24
N GLU A 51 20.54 6.91 29.70
CA GLU A 51 20.25 6.37 28.37
C GLU A 51 18.75 6.06 28.27
N PRO A 52 18.09 6.40 27.15
CA PRO A 52 16.70 6.04 26.99
C PRO A 52 16.56 4.54 27.23
N PRO A 53 15.53 4.09 27.94
CA PRO A 53 15.32 2.69 28.18
C PRO A 53 15.35 1.95 26.83
N PRO A 54 15.97 0.78 26.75
CA PRO A 54 15.99 -0.01 25.53
C PRO A 54 14.55 -0.14 25.02
N PRO A 55 14.32 -0.09 23.68
CA PRO A 55 12.99 -0.27 23.13
C PRO A 55 12.42 -1.57 23.73
N PRO A 56 11.13 -1.58 24.08
CA PRO A 56 10.52 -2.78 24.67
C PRO A 56 10.82 -3.96 23.76
N PRO A 57 11.20 -5.12 24.31
CA PRO A 57 11.48 -6.31 23.53
C PRO A 57 10.26 -6.53 22.61
N ARG A 58 10.51 -6.81 21.33
CA ARG A 58 9.44 -7.20 20.40
C ARG A 58 8.66 -8.30 21.09
N PRO A 59 7.31 -8.26 21.08
CA PRO A 59 6.54 -9.32 21.70
C PRO A 59 7.02 -10.66 21.12
N THR A 60 7.69 -11.46 21.91
CA THR A 60 8.14 -12.82 21.56
C THR A 60 6.97 -13.80 21.56
N GLU A 61 5.79 -13.36 21.96
CA GLU A 61 4.57 -14.14 21.88
C GLU A 61 3.98 -13.99 20.49
N ALA A 62 4.06 -15.05 19.71
CA ALA A 62 3.35 -15.24 18.47
C ALA A 62 1.86 -14.88 18.68
N GLY A 63 1.38 -13.86 18.00
CA GLY A 63 0.00 -13.42 18.12
C GLY A 63 -0.95 -14.43 17.49
N PRO A 64 -2.24 -14.44 17.89
CA PRO A 64 -3.21 -15.44 17.44
C PRO A 64 -3.77 -15.15 16.04
N THR A 65 -3.34 -14.09 15.36
CA THR A 65 -3.97 -13.64 14.11
C THR A 65 -3.12 -13.98 12.89
N THR A 66 -3.77 -14.57 11.90
CA THR A 66 -3.23 -14.73 10.53
C THR A 66 -3.98 -13.80 9.59
N LEU A 67 -3.23 -13.05 8.78
CA LEU A 67 -3.71 -12.30 7.63
C LEU A 67 -3.50 -13.14 6.37
N VAL A 68 -4.50 -13.18 5.48
CA VAL A 68 -4.37 -13.83 4.17
C VAL A 68 -4.74 -12.84 3.08
N LEU A 69 -3.86 -12.74 2.08
CA LEU A 69 -4.14 -12.05 0.82
C LEU A 69 -4.12 -13.08 -0.31
N PHE A 70 -5.14 -13.06 -1.14
CA PHE A 70 -5.14 -13.82 -2.38
C PHE A 70 -6.05 -13.19 -3.43
N TYR A 71 -5.80 -13.55 -4.67
CA TYR A 71 -6.74 -13.39 -5.76
C TYR A 71 -6.69 -14.64 -6.63
N ALA A 72 -7.78 -14.87 -7.33
CA ALA A 72 -7.85 -15.94 -8.31
C ALA A 72 -8.78 -15.51 -9.45
N TYR A 73 -8.28 -15.57 -10.66
CA TYR A 73 -9.12 -15.43 -11.84
C TYR A 73 -9.67 -16.82 -12.24
N ARG A 74 -10.93 -16.85 -12.60
CA ARG A 74 -11.56 -18.08 -13.09
C ARG A 74 -11.05 -18.42 -14.49
N PRO A 75 -10.80 -19.69 -14.79
CA PRO A 75 -10.45 -20.12 -16.15
C PRO A 75 -11.57 -19.83 -17.15
N THR A 76 -12.82 -19.86 -16.67
CA THR A 76 -14.02 -19.49 -17.45
C THR A 76 -14.92 -18.62 -16.58
N LYS A 77 -15.45 -17.54 -17.13
CA LYS A 77 -16.36 -16.66 -16.39
C LYS A 77 -17.61 -17.41 -15.92
N ALA A 78 -17.90 -17.25 -14.65
CA ALA A 78 -19.15 -17.74 -14.08
C ALA A 78 -20.35 -16.93 -14.56
N SER A 79 -21.52 -17.58 -14.56
CA SER A 79 -22.79 -16.88 -14.67
C SER A 79 -23.08 -16.02 -13.44
N ASP A 80 -24.02 -15.11 -13.56
CA ASP A 80 -24.48 -14.29 -12.44
C ASP A 80 -25.04 -15.12 -11.28
N ARG A 81 -25.74 -16.19 -11.60
CA ARG A 81 -26.30 -17.16 -10.64
C ARG A 81 -25.20 -17.92 -9.87
N GLU A 82 -24.20 -18.41 -10.57
CA GLU A 82 -23.05 -19.10 -9.96
C GLU A 82 -22.25 -18.14 -9.06
N THR A 83 -22.03 -16.91 -9.52
CA THR A 83 -21.36 -15.88 -8.72
C THR A 83 -22.13 -15.59 -7.41
N THR A 84 -23.48 -15.52 -7.50
CA THR A 84 -24.31 -15.30 -6.31
C THR A 84 -24.26 -16.49 -5.35
N LYS A 85 -24.25 -17.73 -5.87
CA LYS A 85 -24.07 -18.93 -5.05
C LYS A 85 -22.70 -18.96 -4.36
N ALA A 86 -21.63 -18.61 -5.10
CA ALA A 86 -20.28 -18.53 -4.55
C ALA A 86 -20.18 -17.49 -3.42
N VAL A 87 -20.83 -16.33 -3.55
CA VAL A 87 -20.89 -15.31 -2.47
C VAL A 87 -21.56 -15.88 -1.23
N ALA A 88 -22.69 -16.58 -1.37
CA ALA A 88 -23.40 -17.19 -0.24
C ALA A 88 -22.56 -18.28 0.45
N ALA A 89 -21.93 -19.17 -0.33
CA ALA A 89 -21.09 -20.23 0.16
C ALA A 89 -19.83 -19.70 0.88
N CYS A 90 -19.13 -18.76 0.27
CA CYS A 90 -17.96 -18.11 0.89
C CYS A 90 -18.34 -17.36 2.17
N HIS A 91 -19.49 -16.69 2.20
CA HIS A 91 -19.94 -16.02 3.41
C HIS A 91 -20.28 -17.01 4.54
N ALA A 92 -20.83 -18.18 4.20
CA ALA A 92 -21.05 -19.28 5.17
C ALA A 92 -19.72 -19.84 5.69
N ALA A 93 -18.74 -20.10 4.80
CA ALA A 93 -17.41 -20.56 5.17
C ALA A 93 -16.66 -19.53 6.03
N MET A 94 -16.75 -18.23 5.72
CA MET A 94 -16.17 -17.17 6.57
C MET A 94 -16.74 -17.25 8.01
N ARG A 95 -18.03 -17.42 8.16
CA ARG A 95 -18.65 -17.57 9.51
C ARG A 95 -18.21 -18.86 10.19
N LYS A 96 -18.18 -19.97 9.48
CA LYS A 96 -17.78 -21.31 10.00
C LYS A 96 -16.37 -21.25 10.60
N HIS A 97 -15.43 -20.56 9.94
CA HIS A 97 -14.02 -20.53 10.32
C HIS A 97 -13.60 -19.24 11.05
N GLY A 98 -14.55 -18.41 11.51
CA GLY A 98 -14.25 -17.16 12.22
C GLY A 98 -13.45 -16.15 11.38
N VAL A 99 -13.59 -16.21 10.05
CA VAL A 99 -12.88 -15.31 9.13
C VAL A 99 -13.55 -13.96 9.09
N THR A 100 -12.74 -12.93 9.24
CA THR A 100 -13.13 -11.52 9.11
C THR A 100 -12.40 -10.86 7.95
N GLY A 101 -12.81 -9.66 7.56
CA GLY A 101 -12.19 -8.95 6.46
C GLY A 101 -13.05 -8.85 5.22
N ARG A 102 -12.44 -8.85 4.05
CA ARG A 102 -13.10 -8.52 2.78
C ARG A 102 -12.81 -9.56 1.72
N LEU A 103 -13.86 -10.08 1.12
CA LEU A 103 -13.81 -10.95 -0.05
C LEU A 103 -14.76 -10.40 -1.13
N ARG A 104 -14.17 -10.00 -2.25
CA ARG A 104 -14.89 -9.58 -3.45
C ARG A 104 -14.97 -10.74 -4.41
N ILE A 105 -16.15 -10.98 -4.97
CA ILE A 105 -16.38 -12.05 -5.95
C ILE A 105 -17.05 -11.44 -7.16
N ALA A 106 -16.44 -11.62 -8.32
CA ALA A 106 -16.98 -11.25 -9.62
C ALA A 106 -17.21 -12.50 -10.47
N ARG A 107 -17.82 -12.34 -11.63
CA ARG A 107 -17.93 -13.42 -12.60
C ARG A 107 -16.55 -13.93 -13.05
N GLU A 108 -15.56 -13.05 -13.04
CA GLU A 108 -14.17 -13.31 -13.45
C GLU A 108 -13.29 -13.91 -12.35
N GLY A 109 -13.70 -13.91 -11.07
CA GLY A 109 -12.84 -14.43 -10.00
C GLY A 109 -13.07 -13.87 -8.61
N TYR A 110 -12.03 -13.95 -7.79
CA TYR A 110 -12.01 -13.66 -6.36
C TYR A 110 -10.85 -12.72 -6.00
N ASN A 111 -11.05 -11.83 -5.02
CA ASN A 111 -9.99 -10.99 -4.45
C ASN A 111 -10.26 -10.76 -2.97
N ALA A 112 -9.34 -11.19 -2.13
CA ALA A 112 -9.50 -11.21 -0.68
C ALA A 112 -8.36 -10.55 0.08
N THR A 113 -8.73 -9.92 1.18
CA THR A 113 -7.88 -9.57 2.31
C THR A 113 -8.67 -9.91 3.55
N ILE A 114 -8.27 -10.97 4.24
CA ILE A 114 -9.00 -11.55 5.35
C ILE A 114 -8.08 -11.84 6.54
N THR A 115 -8.66 -11.98 7.70
CA THR A 115 -7.97 -12.37 8.93
C THR A 115 -8.77 -13.41 9.70
N SER A 116 -8.06 -14.32 10.38
CA SER A 116 -8.63 -15.32 11.28
C SER A 116 -7.54 -15.81 12.25
N THR A 117 -7.81 -16.90 12.99
CA THR A 117 -6.77 -17.70 13.63
C THR A 117 -5.95 -18.43 12.56
N TYR A 118 -4.82 -19.03 12.96
CA TYR A 118 -3.97 -19.83 12.08
C TYR A 118 -4.74 -20.95 11.39
N GLU A 119 -5.48 -21.74 12.17
CA GLU A 119 -6.26 -22.88 11.69
C GLU A 119 -7.48 -22.41 10.89
N GLY A 120 -8.18 -21.38 11.37
CA GLY A 120 -9.37 -20.86 10.70
C GLY A 120 -9.07 -20.27 9.32
N ALA A 121 -7.94 -19.62 9.17
CA ALA A 121 -7.49 -19.05 7.89
C ALA A 121 -7.24 -20.17 6.85
N ARG A 122 -6.56 -21.24 7.24
CA ARG A 122 -6.23 -22.36 6.34
C ARG A 122 -7.46 -23.17 6.01
N ALA A 123 -8.26 -23.54 7.01
CA ALA A 123 -9.52 -24.27 6.80
C ALA A 123 -10.50 -23.51 5.87
N PHE A 124 -10.52 -22.17 5.96
CA PHE A 124 -11.29 -21.37 5.01
C PHE A 124 -10.71 -21.45 3.59
N CYS A 125 -9.40 -21.36 3.42
CA CYS A 125 -8.78 -21.47 2.09
C CYS A 125 -8.97 -22.87 1.49
N ASP A 126 -8.97 -23.91 2.32
CA ASP A 126 -9.25 -25.29 1.88
C ASP A 126 -10.72 -25.44 1.42
N ASP A 127 -11.68 -24.84 2.14
CA ASP A 127 -13.10 -24.86 1.74
C ASP A 127 -13.34 -24.18 0.37
N LEU A 128 -12.47 -23.25 -0.07
CA LEU A 128 -12.60 -22.61 -1.38
C LEU A 128 -12.49 -23.59 -2.54
N SER A 129 -11.67 -24.63 -2.44
CA SER A 129 -11.56 -25.70 -3.45
C SER A 129 -12.85 -26.49 -3.59
N THR A 130 -13.62 -26.63 -2.50
CA THR A 130 -14.95 -27.24 -2.52
C THR A 130 -16.01 -26.32 -3.14
N ILE A 131 -15.86 -24.99 -2.94
CA ILE A 131 -16.81 -24.00 -3.44
C ILE A 131 -16.63 -23.77 -4.95
N ASP A 132 -15.39 -23.73 -5.42
CA ASP A 132 -15.05 -23.48 -6.84
C ASP A 132 -13.74 -24.20 -7.23
N ALA A 133 -13.82 -25.52 -7.38
CA ALA A 133 -12.67 -26.38 -7.65
C ALA A 133 -11.90 -26.01 -8.92
N ALA A 134 -12.58 -25.48 -9.93
CA ALA A 134 -11.93 -25.08 -11.18
C ALA A 134 -11.05 -23.84 -11.01
N THR A 135 -11.36 -22.99 -10.03
CA THR A 135 -10.58 -21.77 -9.73
C THR A 135 -9.53 -22.04 -8.65
N PHE A 136 -9.85 -22.85 -7.67
CA PHE A 136 -8.97 -23.20 -6.55
C PHE A 136 -8.42 -24.63 -6.71
N ASP A 137 -7.69 -24.84 -7.78
CA ASP A 137 -7.12 -26.12 -8.21
C ASP A 137 -5.76 -26.45 -7.55
N GLY A 138 -5.34 -25.65 -6.59
CA GLY A 138 -4.03 -25.73 -5.95
C GLY A 138 -2.98 -24.75 -6.48
N SER A 139 -3.27 -24.05 -7.58
CA SER A 139 -2.34 -23.05 -8.16
C SER A 139 -2.45 -21.66 -7.53
N VAL A 140 -3.50 -21.40 -6.72
CA VAL A 140 -3.72 -20.08 -6.15
C VAL A 140 -2.68 -19.74 -5.08
N ASP A 141 -2.02 -18.61 -5.25
CA ASP A 141 -1.02 -18.09 -4.32
C ASP A 141 -1.70 -17.44 -3.10
N PHE A 142 -1.93 -18.23 -2.05
CA PHE A 142 -2.36 -17.74 -0.75
C PHE A 142 -1.17 -17.15 0.02
N LYS A 143 -1.16 -15.83 0.23
CA LYS A 143 -0.13 -15.10 0.98
C LYS A 143 -0.54 -15.02 2.44
N TYR A 144 0.08 -15.84 3.28
CA TYR A 144 -0.15 -15.86 4.72
C TYR A 144 0.85 -14.97 5.45
N VAL A 145 0.36 -14.17 6.39
CA VAL A 145 1.19 -13.48 7.40
C VAL A 145 0.69 -13.96 8.76
N ASP A 146 1.41 -14.89 9.33
CA ASP A 146 1.07 -15.54 10.59
C ASP A 146 1.57 -14.74 11.80
N HIS A 147 1.10 -15.11 12.97
CA HIS A 147 1.57 -14.62 14.26
C HIS A 147 1.42 -13.11 14.48
N LEU A 148 0.44 -12.49 13.82
CA LEU A 148 0.13 -11.09 14.03
C LEU A 148 -0.62 -10.89 15.36
N PRO A 149 -0.41 -9.75 16.04
CA PRO A 149 -1.18 -9.41 17.23
C PRO A 149 -2.69 -9.41 16.97
N SER A 150 -3.49 -9.73 17.99
CA SER A 150 -4.97 -9.71 17.91
C SER A 150 -5.54 -8.35 17.47
N SER A 151 -4.82 -7.26 17.69
CA SER A 151 -5.16 -5.92 17.18
C SER A 151 -5.23 -5.83 15.65
N HIS A 152 -4.64 -6.80 14.92
CA HIS A 152 -4.69 -6.91 13.47
C HIS A 152 -5.92 -7.65 12.96
N LEU A 153 -6.71 -8.29 13.83
CA LEU A 153 -7.96 -8.90 13.43
C LEU A 153 -8.88 -7.84 12.82
N MET A 154 -9.33 -8.05 11.59
CA MET A 154 -10.22 -7.13 10.88
C MET A 154 -11.61 -7.14 11.50
N ARG A 155 -12.31 -6.00 11.43
CA ARG A 155 -13.66 -5.91 11.97
C ARG A 155 -14.68 -6.40 10.95
N GLY A 156 -15.45 -7.42 11.34
CA GLY A 156 -16.55 -7.97 10.56
C GLY A 156 -16.14 -8.76 9.34
N ALA A 157 -17.02 -9.65 8.92
CA ALA A 157 -16.88 -10.44 7.69
C ALA A 157 -17.70 -9.77 6.58
N LYS A 158 -17.06 -9.43 5.47
CA LYS A 158 -17.72 -8.84 4.31
C LYS A 158 -17.38 -9.63 3.05
N CYS A 159 -18.35 -10.34 2.54
CA CYS A 159 -18.29 -11.04 1.26
C CYS A 159 -19.40 -10.50 0.35
N TRP A 160 -19.06 -10.04 -0.85
CA TRP A 160 -20.06 -9.45 -1.74
C TRP A 160 -19.70 -9.58 -3.21
N LYS A 161 -20.74 -9.56 -4.05
CA LYS A 161 -20.60 -9.54 -5.49
C LYS A 161 -20.15 -8.16 -5.98
N VAL A 162 -19.22 -8.14 -6.94
CA VAL A 162 -18.73 -6.96 -7.62
C VAL A 162 -18.75 -7.17 -9.14
N ALA A 163 -18.64 -6.10 -9.91
CA ALA A 163 -18.53 -6.21 -11.37
C ALA A 163 -17.16 -6.75 -11.79
N GLU A 164 -16.10 -6.24 -11.16
CA GLU A 164 -14.70 -6.62 -11.39
C GLU A 164 -14.00 -6.85 -10.05
N ILE A 165 -13.10 -7.84 -9.98
CA ILE A 165 -12.32 -8.08 -8.74
C ILE A 165 -11.32 -6.95 -8.48
N VAL A 166 -10.91 -6.23 -9.54
CA VAL A 166 -10.22 -4.94 -9.49
C VAL A 166 -10.95 -3.98 -10.40
N THR A 167 -11.46 -2.90 -9.84
CA THR A 167 -12.30 -1.96 -10.59
C THR A 167 -11.43 -1.05 -11.46
N TYR A 168 -11.25 -1.44 -12.71
CA TYR A 168 -10.65 -0.57 -13.75
C TYR A 168 -11.71 0.12 -14.62
N GLY A 169 -12.94 -0.39 -14.65
CA GLY A 169 -13.98 0.08 -15.56
C GLY A 169 -13.69 -0.23 -17.02
N MET A 170 -12.95 -1.30 -17.28
CA MET A 170 -12.59 -1.77 -18.61
C MET A 170 -13.46 -2.95 -19.01
N ALA A 171 -13.88 -3.00 -20.26
CA ALA A 171 -14.47 -4.19 -20.83
C ALA A 171 -13.42 -5.33 -20.90
N GLU A 172 -13.87 -6.57 -21.03
CA GLU A 172 -12.96 -7.72 -21.11
C GLU A 172 -12.09 -7.68 -22.36
N GLU A 173 -12.69 -7.28 -23.47
CA GLU A 173 -12.04 -7.13 -24.77
C GLU A 173 -10.96 -6.04 -24.77
N ASP A 174 -11.06 -5.06 -23.88
CA ASP A 174 -10.04 -4.01 -23.70
C ASP A 174 -8.81 -4.51 -22.97
N ALA A 175 -8.98 -5.53 -22.10
CA ALA A 175 -7.90 -6.08 -21.29
C ALA A 175 -8.07 -7.59 -21.06
N PRO A 176 -7.99 -8.40 -22.12
CA PRO A 176 -8.17 -9.84 -22.03
C PRO A 176 -6.99 -10.47 -21.28
N LEU A 177 -7.25 -11.20 -20.21
CA LEU A 177 -6.24 -11.73 -19.27
C LEU A 177 -5.14 -12.57 -19.95
N HIS A 178 -5.48 -13.31 -21.01
CA HIS A 178 -4.51 -14.11 -21.76
C HIS A 178 -3.45 -13.27 -22.51
N LYS A 179 -3.62 -11.95 -22.58
CA LYS A 179 -2.63 -10.99 -23.12
C LYS A 179 -1.82 -10.31 -22.02
N GLY A 180 -1.96 -10.72 -20.77
CA GLY A 180 -1.16 -10.23 -19.66
C GLY A 180 0.33 -10.43 -19.86
N ALA A 181 1.14 -9.66 -19.15
CA ALA A 181 2.60 -9.80 -19.20
C ALA A 181 3.05 -11.08 -18.49
N SER A 182 4.26 -11.54 -18.83
CA SER A 182 4.91 -12.64 -18.12
C SER A 182 5.09 -12.31 -16.64
N HIS A 183 4.89 -13.29 -15.77
CA HIS A 183 5.20 -13.18 -14.36
C HIS A 183 6.71 -13.34 -14.17
N LEU A 184 7.32 -12.37 -13.50
CA LEU A 184 8.73 -12.42 -13.10
C LEU A 184 8.80 -12.74 -11.62
N SER A 185 9.57 -13.75 -11.24
CA SER A 185 9.84 -14.01 -9.82
C SER A 185 10.43 -12.76 -9.15
N PRO A 186 10.37 -12.65 -7.82
CA PRO A 186 11.00 -11.53 -7.11
C PRO A 186 12.47 -11.31 -7.48
N GLN A 187 13.23 -12.37 -7.71
CA GLN A 187 14.64 -12.31 -8.12
C GLN A 187 14.77 -11.77 -9.55
N GLN A 188 14.03 -12.33 -10.51
CA GLN A 188 14.03 -11.86 -11.90
C GLN A 188 13.57 -10.41 -12.02
N PHE A 189 12.59 -10.02 -11.20
CA PHE A 189 12.11 -8.63 -11.15
C PHE A 189 13.16 -7.69 -10.56
N HIS A 190 13.88 -8.13 -9.51
CA HIS A 190 14.98 -7.38 -8.90
C HIS A 190 16.07 -7.09 -9.92
N GLU A 191 16.56 -8.12 -10.64
CA GLU A 191 17.55 -7.97 -11.70
C GLU A 191 17.04 -7.07 -12.85
N ALA A 192 15.77 -7.22 -13.23
CA ALA A 192 15.18 -6.38 -14.27
C ALA A 192 15.06 -4.90 -13.87
N LEU A 193 14.94 -4.59 -12.56
CA LEU A 193 14.95 -3.23 -12.05
C LEU A 193 16.32 -2.55 -12.14
N GLU A 194 17.41 -3.30 -12.25
CA GLU A 194 18.77 -2.76 -12.39
C GLU A 194 19.08 -2.26 -13.81
N ASP A 195 18.21 -2.58 -14.78
CA ASP A 195 18.38 -2.15 -16.17
C ASP A 195 18.01 -0.66 -16.33
N PRO A 196 18.95 0.25 -16.64
CA PRO A 196 18.67 1.67 -16.79
C PRO A 196 17.80 2.02 -18.02
N SER A 197 17.63 1.08 -18.96
CA SER A 197 16.73 1.23 -20.11
C SER A 197 15.27 0.88 -19.77
N ALA A 198 15.04 0.24 -18.61
CA ALA A 198 13.72 -0.16 -18.17
C ALA A 198 12.95 1.01 -17.54
N VAL A 199 11.62 0.87 -17.52
CA VAL A 199 10.72 1.68 -16.73
C VAL A 199 9.88 0.77 -15.84
N VAL A 200 9.65 1.17 -14.59
CA VAL A 200 8.81 0.41 -13.68
C VAL A 200 7.56 1.23 -13.30
N ILE A 201 6.40 0.71 -13.67
CA ILE A 201 5.11 1.36 -13.43
C ILE A 201 4.49 0.82 -12.14
N ASP A 202 4.23 1.71 -11.19
CA ASP A 202 3.46 1.40 -9.99
C ASP A 202 1.96 1.52 -10.30
N VAL A 203 1.26 0.40 -10.48
CA VAL A 203 -0.18 0.41 -10.79
C VAL A 203 -1.07 0.53 -9.55
N ARG A 204 -0.52 0.99 -8.43
CA ARG A 204 -1.26 1.29 -7.22
C ARG A 204 -1.83 2.71 -7.24
N ASN A 205 -2.71 3.00 -6.28
CA ASN A 205 -3.21 4.34 -6.11
C ASN A 205 -2.19 5.25 -5.42
N ALA A 206 -2.25 6.53 -5.68
CA ALA A 206 -1.31 7.54 -5.20
C ALA A 206 -1.18 7.63 -3.66
N ASN A 207 -2.18 7.22 -2.90
CA ASN A 207 -2.07 7.10 -1.45
C ASN A 207 -1.22 5.89 -1.01
N GLU A 208 -1.09 4.87 -1.83
CA GLU A 208 -0.26 3.69 -1.55
C GLU A 208 1.21 3.98 -1.88
N THR A 209 1.48 4.70 -2.99
CA THR A 209 2.83 5.01 -3.47
C THR A 209 3.60 5.93 -2.53
N LEU A 210 2.90 6.78 -1.78
CA LEU A 210 3.51 7.66 -0.78
C LEU A 210 4.18 6.92 0.38
N ILE A 211 3.69 5.74 0.72
CA ILE A 211 4.17 4.98 1.89
C ILE A 211 5.40 4.15 1.57
N GLY A 212 5.52 3.72 0.33
CA GLY A 212 6.69 2.99 -0.14
C GLY A 212 6.60 2.71 -1.64
N ARG A 213 7.75 2.51 -2.27
CA ARG A 213 7.89 2.30 -3.70
C ARG A 213 9.22 1.63 -4.03
N PHE A 214 9.37 1.12 -5.24
CA PHE A 214 10.69 0.77 -5.76
C PHE A 214 11.52 2.01 -6.04
N ALA A 215 12.81 1.94 -5.73
CA ALA A 215 13.81 2.98 -5.96
C ALA A 215 15.17 2.33 -6.29
N PRO A 216 15.30 1.64 -7.44
CA PRO A 216 16.54 0.98 -7.80
C PRO A 216 17.63 2.03 -8.12
N PRO A 217 18.80 1.97 -7.46
CA PRO A 217 19.88 2.91 -7.71
C PRO A 217 20.43 2.78 -9.13
N GLY A 218 20.29 3.83 -9.95
CA GLY A 218 20.80 3.84 -11.32
C GLY A 218 20.11 2.86 -12.30
N GLY A 219 19.05 2.18 -11.84
CA GLY A 219 18.28 1.22 -12.61
C GLY A 219 17.05 1.82 -13.31
N ALA A 220 15.99 1.04 -13.38
CA ALA A 220 14.73 1.38 -14.04
C ALA A 220 14.13 2.72 -13.57
N GLU A 221 13.67 3.53 -14.50
CA GLU A 221 12.94 4.75 -14.22
C GLU A 221 11.62 4.42 -13.51
N TYR A 222 11.41 4.98 -12.32
CA TYR A 222 10.17 4.81 -11.58
C TYR A 222 9.06 5.72 -12.11
N ILE A 223 7.93 5.14 -12.44
CA ILE A 223 6.75 5.87 -12.92
C ILE A 223 5.57 5.65 -11.96
N ASP A 224 5.13 6.74 -11.31
CA ASP A 224 3.86 6.81 -10.58
C ASP A 224 2.80 7.47 -11.47
N PRO A 225 1.76 6.75 -11.92
CA PRO A 225 0.64 7.33 -12.67
C PRO A 225 -0.17 8.36 -11.88
N ARG A 226 0.08 8.50 -10.58
CA ARG A 226 -0.60 9.44 -9.67
C ARG A 226 -2.12 9.29 -9.64
N MET A 227 -2.60 8.07 -9.72
CA MET A 227 -4.02 7.74 -9.77
C MET A 227 -4.67 7.85 -8.39
N ARG A 228 -5.84 8.48 -8.33
CA ARG A 228 -6.72 8.40 -7.16
C ARG A 228 -7.46 7.07 -7.12
N ARG A 229 -7.78 6.53 -8.29
CA ARG A 229 -8.51 5.27 -8.48
C ARG A 229 -7.94 4.53 -9.68
N SER A 230 -7.98 3.21 -9.64
CA SER A 230 -7.50 2.36 -10.75
C SER A 230 -8.26 2.62 -12.08
N THR A 231 -9.48 3.16 -12.02
CA THR A 231 -10.25 3.57 -13.22
C THR A 231 -9.57 4.69 -14.03
N GLU A 232 -8.60 5.39 -13.48
CA GLU A 232 -7.84 6.43 -14.19
C GLU A 232 -6.68 5.85 -15.03
N PHE A 233 -6.35 4.56 -14.84
CA PHE A 233 -5.23 3.91 -15.52
C PHE A 233 -5.36 3.88 -17.05
N PRO A 234 -6.50 3.51 -17.65
CA PRO A 234 -6.62 3.44 -19.10
C PRO A 234 -6.36 4.79 -19.78
N GLU A 235 -6.90 5.86 -19.22
CA GLU A 235 -6.68 7.20 -19.75
C GLU A 235 -5.22 7.64 -19.58
N TRP A 236 -4.61 7.34 -18.42
CA TRP A 236 -3.21 7.63 -18.19
C TRP A 236 -2.31 6.93 -19.21
N VAL A 237 -2.55 5.65 -19.49
CA VAL A 237 -1.80 4.89 -20.51
C VAL A 237 -1.89 5.58 -21.88
N ARG A 238 -3.10 5.89 -22.34
CA ARG A 238 -3.30 6.54 -23.65
C ARG A 238 -2.58 7.87 -23.77
N ARG A 239 -2.56 8.67 -22.70
CA ARG A 239 -1.87 9.97 -22.65
C ARG A 239 -0.34 9.83 -22.59
N ASN A 240 0.18 8.74 -22.09
CA ASN A 240 1.62 8.54 -21.88
C ASN A 240 2.21 7.45 -22.78
N LYS A 241 1.47 6.97 -23.78
CA LYS A 241 1.88 5.86 -24.64
C LYS A 241 3.26 6.08 -25.25
N SER A 242 3.53 7.26 -25.81
CA SER A 242 4.82 7.61 -26.41
C SER A 242 6.03 7.51 -25.47
N LYS A 243 5.80 7.64 -24.15
CA LYS A 243 6.87 7.49 -23.14
C LYS A 243 7.18 6.02 -22.85
N LEU A 244 6.27 5.12 -23.17
CA LEU A 244 6.37 3.70 -22.89
C LEU A 244 6.80 2.89 -24.13
N GLU A 245 6.61 3.44 -25.34
CA GLU A 245 6.99 2.80 -26.59
C GLU A 245 8.49 2.55 -26.65
N GLY A 246 8.86 1.32 -27.01
CA GLY A 246 10.27 0.90 -27.10
C GLY A 246 10.97 0.70 -25.75
N LYS A 247 10.30 0.95 -24.63
CA LYS A 247 10.87 0.73 -23.29
C LYS A 247 10.63 -0.71 -22.80
N LYS A 248 11.55 -1.19 -21.97
CA LYS A 248 11.38 -2.42 -21.18
C LYS A 248 10.45 -2.11 -19.99
N VAL A 249 9.15 -2.30 -20.16
CA VAL A 249 8.14 -1.94 -19.16
C VAL A 249 8.00 -3.05 -18.13
N LEU A 250 8.24 -2.73 -16.87
CA LEU A 250 7.99 -3.56 -15.69
C LEU A 250 6.77 -3.03 -14.95
N MET A 251 6.00 -3.91 -14.33
CA MET A 251 4.78 -3.52 -13.61
C MET A 251 4.67 -4.22 -12.26
N TYR A 252 4.12 -3.54 -11.27
CA TYR A 252 3.86 -4.14 -9.97
C TYR A 252 2.67 -3.51 -9.25
N CYS A 253 2.12 -4.25 -8.28
CA CYS A 253 1.19 -3.74 -7.28
C CYS A 253 1.39 -4.48 -5.95
N THR A 254 0.48 -4.29 -4.99
CA THR A 254 0.58 -4.90 -3.65
C THR A 254 0.69 -6.42 -3.66
N GLY A 255 -0.15 -7.11 -4.43
CA GLY A 255 -0.23 -8.58 -4.43
C GLY A 255 -0.32 -9.23 -5.82
N GLY A 256 -0.19 -8.44 -6.91
CA GLY A 256 -0.23 -8.94 -8.30
C GLY A 256 -1.55 -8.69 -9.03
N VAL A 257 -2.69 -8.73 -8.35
CA VAL A 257 -4.03 -8.72 -8.95
C VAL A 257 -4.31 -7.58 -9.95
N ARG A 258 -3.81 -6.37 -9.68
CA ARG A 258 -4.01 -5.21 -10.56
C ARG A 258 -3.20 -5.33 -11.84
N CYS A 259 -2.02 -5.93 -11.75
CA CYS A 259 -1.11 -6.08 -12.87
C CYS A 259 -1.70 -6.98 -13.97
N GLU A 260 -2.49 -7.99 -13.63
CA GLU A 260 -3.12 -8.90 -14.61
C GLU A 260 -3.90 -8.13 -15.69
N ARG A 261 -4.84 -7.29 -15.26
CA ARG A 261 -5.65 -6.49 -16.19
C ARG A 261 -4.87 -5.30 -16.77
N ALA A 262 -4.00 -4.68 -15.96
CA ALA A 262 -3.22 -3.53 -16.38
C ALA A 262 -2.21 -3.89 -17.50
N SER A 263 -1.51 -5.00 -17.39
CA SER A 263 -0.55 -5.44 -18.40
C SER A 263 -1.25 -5.92 -19.69
N ALA A 264 -2.39 -6.61 -19.54
CA ALA A 264 -3.21 -6.99 -20.70
C ALA A 264 -3.72 -5.75 -21.46
N PHE A 265 -4.11 -4.70 -20.75
CA PHE A 265 -4.52 -3.43 -21.34
C PHE A 265 -3.36 -2.75 -22.08
N LEU A 266 -2.14 -2.70 -21.50
CA LEU A 266 -0.97 -2.16 -22.21
C LEU A 266 -0.73 -2.91 -23.51
N THR A 267 -0.82 -4.25 -23.48
CA THR A 267 -0.64 -5.08 -24.69
C THR A 267 -1.69 -4.74 -25.73
N GLN A 268 -2.95 -4.51 -25.34
CA GLN A 268 -4.03 -4.12 -26.25
C GLN A 268 -3.80 -2.74 -26.88
N GLU A 269 -3.22 -1.82 -26.11
CA GLU A 269 -2.81 -0.49 -26.59
C GLU A 269 -1.52 -0.51 -27.42
N GLY A 270 -0.94 -1.68 -27.69
CA GLY A 270 0.27 -1.86 -28.52
C GLY A 270 1.59 -1.68 -27.76
N ILE A 271 1.55 -1.59 -26.42
CA ILE A 271 2.74 -1.58 -25.56
C ILE A 271 2.90 -3.01 -25.01
N ARG A 272 4.03 -3.67 -25.28
CA ARG A 272 4.30 -5.01 -24.75
C ARG A 272 5.08 -4.90 -23.44
N PRO A 273 4.48 -5.10 -22.26
CA PRO A 273 5.22 -5.12 -21.01
C PRO A 273 6.23 -6.27 -21.01
N HIS A 274 7.42 -5.98 -20.48
CA HIS A 274 8.46 -7.01 -20.31
C HIS A 274 8.04 -8.03 -19.25
N GLY A 275 7.46 -7.56 -18.13
CA GLY A 275 6.97 -8.45 -17.10
C GLY A 275 6.23 -7.71 -15.97
N GLN A 276 5.57 -8.52 -15.16
CA GLN A 276 4.91 -8.08 -13.93
C GLN A 276 5.44 -8.89 -12.75
N LEU A 277 5.54 -8.23 -11.58
CA LEU A 277 6.06 -8.87 -10.37
C LEU A 277 5.10 -9.95 -9.87
N GLU A 278 5.53 -11.20 -9.91
CA GLU A 278 4.79 -12.34 -9.37
C GLU A 278 4.54 -12.19 -7.87
N GLY A 279 3.30 -12.35 -7.46
CA GLY A 279 2.90 -12.18 -6.05
C GLY A 279 2.99 -10.75 -5.53
N GLY A 280 3.42 -9.78 -6.35
CA GLY A 280 3.53 -8.36 -6.03
C GLY A 280 4.57 -8.04 -4.96
N ILE A 281 4.48 -6.82 -4.41
CA ILE A 281 5.38 -6.33 -3.35
C ILE A 281 5.44 -7.31 -2.17
N HIS A 282 4.35 -8.01 -1.90
CA HIS A 282 4.28 -8.94 -0.78
C HIS A 282 5.35 -10.05 -0.92
N ARG A 283 5.39 -10.77 -2.05
CA ARG A 283 6.39 -11.82 -2.31
C ARG A 283 7.80 -11.26 -2.47
N TYR A 284 7.93 -10.06 -3.01
CA TYR A 284 9.22 -9.40 -3.10
C TYR A 284 9.83 -9.13 -1.71
N LEU A 285 9.05 -8.61 -0.76
CA LEU A 285 9.52 -8.34 0.61
C LEU A 285 9.73 -9.61 1.44
N GLU A 286 9.07 -10.71 1.11
CA GLU A 286 9.39 -12.02 1.71
C GLU A 286 10.75 -12.54 1.24
N THR A 287 11.09 -12.32 -0.04
CA THR A 287 12.37 -12.72 -0.62
C THR A 287 13.52 -11.85 -0.13
N TYR A 288 13.29 -10.53 -0.01
CA TYR A 288 14.28 -9.54 0.44
C TYR A 288 13.93 -9.03 1.85
N LYS A 289 13.71 -9.95 2.78
CA LYS A 289 13.15 -9.67 4.09
C LYS A 289 14.00 -8.72 4.94
N ASP A 290 15.32 -8.88 4.92
CA ASP A 290 16.22 -8.15 5.82
C ASP A 290 16.41 -6.69 5.41
N GLU A 291 16.78 -6.46 4.15
CA GLU A 291 17.17 -5.15 3.63
C GLU A 291 16.10 -4.51 2.72
N GLY A 292 15.09 -5.26 2.29
CA GLY A 292 14.05 -4.78 1.38
C GLY A 292 14.45 -4.72 -0.09
N GLY A 293 15.66 -5.10 -0.47
CA GLY A 293 16.17 -5.00 -1.84
C GLY A 293 16.06 -3.57 -2.37
N HIS A 294 15.46 -3.39 -3.54
CA HIS A 294 15.22 -2.06 -4.13
C HIS A 294 13.93 -1.38 -3.62
N TRP A 295 13.26 -1.96 -2.63
CA TRP A 295 12.07 -1.37 -2.03
C TRP A 295 12.43 -0.38 -0.93
N VAL A 296 11.80 0.80 -0.93
CA VAL A 296 11.92 1.80 0.13
C VAL A 296 10.57 2.07 0.78
N GLY A 297 10.57 2.18 2.11
CA GLY A 297 9.36 2.38 2.90
C GLY A 297 8.57 1.10 3.13
N LYS A 298 7.25 1.22 3.32
CA LYS A 298 6.36 0.10 3.65
C LYS A 298 5.37 -0.22 2.54
N ASN A 299 4.99 -1.48 2.45
CA ASN A 299 3.90 -1.90 1.58
C ASN A 299 2.55 -1.58 2.25
N TYR A 300 1.73 -0.72 1.63
CA TYR A 300 0.37 -0.47 2.07
C TYR A 300 -0.48 -1.72 1.83
N VAL A 301 -0.96 -2.31 2.92
CA VAL A 301 -1.99 -3.34 2.86
C VAL A 301 -3.34 -2.67 3.14
N PHE A 302 -4.41 -3.14 2.48
CA PHE A 302 -5.75 -2.54 2.57
C PHE A 302 -6.38 -2.58 3.99
N ASP A 303 -5.55 -2.71 5.01
CA ASP A 303 -5.87 -2.44 6.40
C ASP A 303 -5.08 -1.20 6.87
N ARG A 304 -5.80 -0.11 7.14
CA ARG A 304 -5.24 1.19 7.55
C ARG A 304 -4.40 1.15 8.82
N ARG A 305 -4.46 0.06 9.57
CA ARG A 305 -3.76 -0.13 10.84
C ARG A 305 -2.37 -0.71 10.66
N PHE A 306 -2.09 -1.24 9.48
CA PHE A 306 -0.95 -2.10 9.22
C PHE A 306 -0.33 -1.81 7.85
N ALA A 307 0.99 -1.74 7.79
CA ALA A 307 1.78 -1.73 6.57
C ALA A 307 2.91 -2.73 6.75
N HIS A 308 3.08 -3.64 5.80
CA HIS A 308 4.13 -4.65 5.81
C HIS A 308 5.41 -4.05 5.23
N GLY A 309 6.58 -4.37 5.81
CA GLY A 309 7.88 -3.91 5.34
C GLY A 309 8.96 -4.95 5.56
N ALA A 310 10.13 -4.74 4.99
CA ALA A 310 11.34 -5.46 5.39
C ALA A 310 11.67 -5.18 6.86
N ASP A 311 12.54 -5.97 7.46
CA ASP A 311 12.96 -5.78 8.86
C ASP A 311 13.61 -4.40 9.05
N LYS A 312 14.43 -3.96 8.08
CA LYS A 312 14.94 -2.61 7.97
C LYS A 312 14.02 -1.79 7.06
N HIS A 313 13.17 -0.99 7.64
CA HIS A 313 12.28 -0.11 6.88
C HIS A 313 12.34 1.32 7.39
N ASP A 314 12.47 2.24 6.46
CA ASP A 314 12.43 3.67 6.74
C ASP A 314 11.05 4.24 6.51
N VAL A 315 10.68 5.25 7.28
CA VAL A 315 9.47 6.02 7.03
C VAL A 315 9.79 7.07 5.97
N VAL A 316 9.45 6.77 4.72
CA VAL A 316 9.74 7.64 3.57
C VAL A 316 8.72 8.75 3.35
N SER A 317 7.52 8.58 3.92
CA SER A 317 6.44 9.57 3.84
C SER A 317 6.44 10.53 5.03
N LYS A 318 5.70 11.63 4.89
CA LYS A 318 5.66 12.72 5.87
C LYS A 318 4.22 13.12 6.21
N CYS A 319 4.02 13.60 7.43
CA CYS A 319 2.79 14.28 7.80
C CYS A 319 2.58 15.53 6.93
N GLY A 320 1.44 15.65 6.28
CA GLY A 320 1.12 16.81 5.42
C GLY A 320 0.97 18.15 6.16
N VAL A 321 1.00 18.13 7.50
CA VAL A 321 0.89 19.34 8.33
C VAL A 321 2.24 19.79 8.88
N CYS A 322 2.93 18.91 9.62
CA CYS A 322 4.19 19.27 10.30
C CYS A 322 5.45 18.73 9.62
N LEU A 323 5.31 17.96 8.56
CA LEU A 323 6.38 17.35 7.76
C LEU A 323 7.26 16.35 8.51
N GLU A 324 6.92 15.99 9.74
CA GLU A 324 7.58 14.90 10.46
C GLU A 324 7.34 13.56 9.75
N PRO A 325 8.26 12.61 9.83
CA PRO A 325 8.08 11.26 9.27
C PRO A 325 6.79 10.62 9.75
N TRP A 326 5.97 10.13 8.82
CA TRP A 326 4.68 9.53 9.15
C TRP A 326 4.16 8.66 7.99
N ASP A 327 3.76 7.42 8.27
CA ASP A 327 3.40 6.41 7.26
C ASP A 327 2.01 5.79 7.48
N ARG A 328 1.16 6.39 8.33
CA ARG A 328 -0.15 5.80 8.66
C ARG A 328 -1.29 6.74 8.29
N TYR A 329 -2.27 6.20 7.57
CA TYR A 329 -3.55 6.85 7.36
C TYR A 329 -4.42 6.65 8.60
N GLN A 330 -4.93 7.73 9.16
CA GLN A 330 -5.84 7.67 10.29
C GLN A 330 -7.23 8.06 9.85
N ALA A 331 -8.24 7.35 10.38
CA ALA A 331 -9.63 7.58 10.01
C ALA A 331 -10.02 9.06 10.19
N GLY A 332 -10.55 9.67 9.13
CA GLY A 332 -11.08 11.02 9.13
C GLY A 332 -10.19 12.11 8.53
N ALA A 333 -8.87 11.91 8.41
CA ALA A 333 -8.02 12.88 7.74
C ALA A 333 -8.14 12.74 6.21
N LYS A 334 -8.82 13.69 5.58
CA LYS A 334 -9.10 13.69 4.13
C LYS A 334 -8.73 15.02 3.50
N CYS A 335 -8.29 14.97 2.25
CA CYS A 335 -8.07 16.14 1.43
C CYS A 335 -9.39 16.93 1.28
N PRO A 336 -9.41 18.23 1.59
CA PRO A 336 -10.63 19.03 1.47
C PRO A 336 -11.12 19.20 0.03
N SER A 337 -10.22 19.02 -0.95
CA SER A 337 -10.58 19.20 -2.37
C SER A 337 -11.12 17.93 -3.05
N CYS A 338 -10.59 16.74 -2.69
CA CYS A 338 -10.93 15.49 -3.42
C CYS A 338 -11.30 14.31 -2.50
N SER A 339 -11.32 14.51 -1.19
CA SER A 339 -11.65 13.49 -0.19
C SER A 339 -10.69 12.29 -0.15
N MET A 340 -9.55 12.32 -0.84
CA MET A 340 -8.51 11.31 -0.72
C MET A 340 -7.92 11.37 0.69
N GLU A 341 -7.58 10.22 1.25
CA GLU A 341 -6.92 10.15 2.55
C GLU A 341 -5.57 10.86 2.52
N VAL A 342 -5.24 11.57 3.60
CA VAL A 342 -3.98 12.29 3.75
C VAL A 342 -3.27 11.86 5.02
N LEU A 343 -1.95 11.93 4.98
CA LEU A 343 -1.10 11.56 6.10
C LEU A 343 -1.09 12.71 7.11
N VAL A 344 -1.66 12.49 8.29
CA VAL A 344 -1.66 13.45 9.41
C VAL A 344 -1.23 12.72 10.67
N CYS A 345 -0.12 13.13 11.29
CA CYS A 345 0.41 12.47 12.48
C CYS A 345 -0.49 12.66 13.71
N ARG A 346 -0.34 11.78 14.70
CA ARG A 346 -1.17 11.83 15.93
C ARG A 346 -1.11 13.17 16.67
N ALA A 347 0.06 13.83 16.67
CA ALA A 347 0.22 15.14 17.31
C ALA A 347 -0.64 16.21 16.62
N CYS A 348 -0.58 16.28 15.29
CA CYS A 348 -1.39 17.22 14.50
C CYS A 348 -2.89 16.94 14.61
N GLN A 349 -3.29 15.67 14.69
CA GLN A 349 -4.70 15.31 14.90
C GLN A 349 -5.20 15.74 16.29
N ARG A 350 -4.42 15.48 17.35
CA ARG A 350 -4.77 15.94 18.71
C ARG A 350 -4.87 17.47 18.78
N ALA A 351 -4.00 18.17 18.07
CA ALA A 351 -4.05 19.62 17.92
C ALA A 351 -5.21 20.13 17.04
N LYS A 352 -6.07 19.22 16.52
CA LYS A 352 -7.17 19.56 15.61
C LYS A 352 -6.71 20.40 14.40
N ALA A 353 -5.49 20.15 13.90
CA ALA A 353 -5.00 20.82 12.73
C ALA A 353 -5.90 20.56 11.53
N ALA A 354 -6.11 21.55 10.68
CA ALA A 354 -6.88 21.40 9.46
C ALA A 354 -6.25 20.33 8.56
N SER A 355 -7.07 19.51 7.92
CA SER A 355 -6.57 18.52 6.96
C SER A 355 -5.88 19.21 5.79
N PRO A 356 -4.66 18.80 5.43
CA PRO A 356 -3.94 19.38 4.30
C PRO A 356 -4.57 18.94 2.97
N LYS A 357 -4.31 19.68 1.90
CA LYS A 357 -4.53 19.14 0.55
C LYS A 357 -3.61 17.95 0.32
N CYS A 358 -4.06 16.98 -0.47
CA CYS A 358 -3.20 15.88 -0.89
C CYS A 358 -2.20 16.35 -1.96
N HIS A 359 -1.15 15.58 -2.17
CA HIS A 359 -0.10 15.86 -3.16
C HIS A 359 -0.58 15.87 -4.63
N LEU A 360 -1.83 15.50 -4.90
CA LEU A 360 -2.47 15.62 -6.23
C LEU A 360 -3.33 16.89 -6.37
N CYS A 361 -3.57 17.60 -5.26
CA CYS A 361 -4.38 18.82 -5.22
C CYS A 361 -3.58 20.05 -4.75
N THR A 362 -2.29 19.87 -4.44
CA THR A 362 -1.34 20.95 -4.14
C THR A 362 -0.80 21.57 -5.40
#